data_40eb0ba936b43ae84317ad9f37506ef1
#
_entry.id   40eb0ba936b43ae84317ad9f37506ef1
#
_cell.length_a   1.000
_cell.length_b   1.000
_cell.length_c   1.000
_cell.angle_alpha   90.00
_cell.angle_beta   90.00
_cell.angle_gamma   90.00
#
_symmetry.space_group_name_H-M   'P 1'
#
loop_
_entity.id
_entity.type
_entity.pdbx_description
1 polymer ?
#
loop_
_entity_poly.entity_id
_entity_poly.type
_entity_poly.pdbx_seq_one_letter_code
_entity_poly.pdbx_strand_id
1 'polypeptide(L)'
;MVMKGLFTNKTSKLIIMGLLVMAIAVGCGQRKGGNNAVTSHTGSALKTDQTEEQDADVLVADGSKPLFIVEDLNMTEETIALYSLDEAKQYRYGYNMTTKFLDKYGDNSTWAEFTIGSVVTIGDFLPSSGALGEVKKSPDVWILDDLSKYSIDENKNLIAINGSNYKITGSTKVYSDTEKILVSDIGKDDIITVIGQDKEVISISVTTGHGYLYLSDTSLFDDSMIFIGNKIVSMVNGDEIIEVPEGTYKITVANNGWGGSGEYTVTRNETTQVSLEDLKGEGPSFCLITFLVTVPDTHVYIDGQEVDVTEPQYVQYGSHSLKVQCQGYTSWNKTLVVNSESATITLELESETGTSSADEYDNSTENNEENNDSESSENEPETETAGSTIKDDYDYEVDYLSTVSDLISNLME
;
A
#
# COMPACT_ATOMS: atom_id res chain seq x y z
N MET A 1 -20.80 -28.58 62.88
CA MET A 1 -21.52 -27.35 63.22
C MET A 1 -21.82 -26.58 61.96
N VAL A 2 -23.10 -26.56 61.62
CA VAL A 2 -23.64 -26.03 60.37
C VAL A 2 -23.80 -24.53 60.46
N MET A 3 -23.41 -23.72 59.48
CA MET A 3 -24.11 -22.48 59.20
C MET A 3 -24.15 -22.17 57.72
N LYS A 4 -25.38 -22.08 57.26
CA LYS A 4 -25.87 -21.63 55.95
C LYS A 4 -25.86 -20.10 55.89
N GLY A 5 -25.80 -19.60 54.67
CA GLY A 5 -26.30 -18.28 54.27
C GLY A 5 -25.39 -17.66 53.24
N LEU A 6 -25.77 -17.01 52.19
CA LEU A 6 -27.05 -16.63 51.61
C LEU A 6 -26.79 -16.18 50.18
N PHE A 7 -27.59 -16.64 49.27
CA PHE A 7 -27.66 -16.19 47.87
C PHE A 7 -28.03 -14.70 47.82
N THR A 8 -27.35 -13.91 46.98
CA THR A 8 -27.95 -12.72 46.41
C THR A 8 -27.72 -12.69 44.89
N ASN A 9 -28.79 -12.94 44.20
CA ASN A 9 -29.01 -12.68 42.78
C ASN A 9 -28.77 -11.20 42.48
N LYS A 10 -27.97 -10.90 41.45
CA LYS A 10 -28.02 -9.63 40.75
C LYS A 10 -28.37 -9.88 39.29
N THR A 11 -29.57 -9.48 39.01
CA THR A 11 -30.32 -9.51 37.75
C THR A 11 -29.55 -8.92 36.60
N SER A 12 -29.42 -9.76 35.57
CA SER A 12 -29.08 -9.40 34.18
C SER A 12 -30.11 -8.42 33.61
N LYS A 13 -29.70 -7.27 33.21
CA LYS A 13 -30.50 -6.35 32.39
C LYS A 13 -30.27 -6.66 30.92
N LEU A 14 -31.17 -7.44 30.38
CA LEU A 14 -31.35 -7.65 28.96
C LEU A 14 -31.86 -6.34 28.31
N ILE A 15 -31.07 -5.65 27.53
CA ILE A 15 -31.54 -4.55 26.69
C ILE A 15 -32.00 -5.16 25.36
N ILE A 16 -33.31 -5.29 25.22
CA ILE A 16 -33.97 -5.62 23.94
C ILE A 16 -34.07 -4.33 23.15
N MET A 17 -33.27 -4.22 22.10
CA MET A 17 -33.38 -3.16 21.12
C MET A 17 -34.44 -3.55 20.08
N GLY A 18 -35.59 -2.89 20.16
CA GLY A 18 -36.76 -3.20 19.36
C GLY A 18 -36.55 -2.83 17.88
N LEU A 19 -36.82 -3.80 17.05
CA LEU A 19 -36.94 -3.66 15.60
C LEU A 19 -38.26 -2.94 15.30
N LEU A 20 -38.19 -1.70 14.85
CA LEU A 20 -39.35 -0.95 14.35
C LEU A 20 -39.58 -1.31 12.87
N VAL A 21 -40.52 -2.23 12.63
CA VAL A 21 -41.04 -2.54 11.30
C VAL A 21 -42.11 -1.52 10.94
N MET A 22 -41.78 -0.61 10.02
CA MET A 22 -42.75 0.30 9.44
C MET A 22 -43.43 -0.37 8.24
N ALA A 23 -44.65 -0.86 8.45
CA ALA A 23 -45.52 -1.32 7.38
C ALA A 23 -46.12 -0.11 6.64
N ILE A 24 -45.76 0.09 5.38
CA ILE A 24 -46.40 1.06 4.50
C ILE A 24 -47.52 0.34 3.74
N ALA A 25 -48.74 0.83 3.96
CA ALA A 25 -49.95 0.31 3.37
C ALA A 25 -50.03 0.55 1.86
N VAL A 26 -50.37 -0.52 1.15
CA VAL A 26 -50.65 -0.54 -0.28
C VAL A 26 -52.03 0.09 -0.51
N GLY A 27 -52.05 1.22 -1.21
CA GLY A 27 -53.26 1.81 -1.75
C GLY A 27 -53.55 1.30 -3.16
N CYS A 28 -54.54 0.44 -3.30
CA CYS A 28 -55.03 -0.05 -4.59
C CYS A 28 -55.96 0.99 -5.20
N GLY A 29 -55.61 1.54 -6.37
CA GLY A 29 -56.48 2.37 -7.19
C GLY A 29 -56.56 1.83 -8.61
N GLN A 30 -57.65 1.09 -8.90
CA GLN A 30 -57.99 0.63 -10.25
C GLN A 30 -58.53 1.79 -11.08
N ARG A 31 -57.99 1.99 -12.31
CA ARG A 31 -58.77 2.53 -13.43
C ARG A 31 -58.40 1.82 -14.75
N LYS A 32 -59.47 1.47 -15.43
CA LYS A 32 -59.59 0.74 -16.67
C LYS A 32 -59.06 1.45 -17.91
N GLY A 33 -58.48 0.67 -18.82
CA GLY A 33 -58.88 0.63 -20.22
C GLY A 33 -58.05 1.45 -21.20
N GLY A 34 -57.44 0.75 -22.16
CA GLY A 34 -56.99 1.33 -23.43
C GLY A 34 -55.89 0.53 -24.08
N ASN A 35 -56.25 -0.39 -24.99
CA ASN A 35 -55.32 -1.07 -25.90
C ASN A 35 -54.53 -0.06 -26.72
N ASN A 36 -53.22 -0.25 -26.92
CA ASN A 36 -52.67 -0.45 -28.26
C ASN A 36 -51.13 -0.50 -28.25
N ALA A 37 -50.65 -1.46 -29.02
CA ALA A 37 -49.42 -1.47 -29.80
C ALA A 37 -48.07 -1.54 -29.07
N VAL A 38 -47.52 -2.73 -29.15
CA VAL A 38 -46.08 -3.05 -29.07
C VAL A 38 -45.30 -2.19 -30.06
N THR A 39 -44.44 -1.36 -29.56
CA THR A 39 -43.28 -0.90 -30.29
C THR A 39 -42.06 -0.98 -29.37
N SER A 40 -41.16 -1.86 -29.72
CA SER A 40 -39.82 -1.98 -29.16
C SER A 40 -39.06 -0.68 -29.37
N HIS A 41 -38.71 0.02 -28.31
CA HIS A 41 -37.73 1.06 -28.33
C HIS A 41 -36.60 0.69 -27.38
N THR A 42 -35.56 0.20 -27.97
CA THR A 42 -34.21 0.14 -27.48
C THR A 42 -33.68 1.53 -27.11
N GLY A 43 -33.10 1.65 -25.93
CA GLY A 43 -32.15 2.69 -25.60
C GLY A 43 -32.72 4.08 -25.30
N SER A 44 -33.09 4.29 -24.06
CA SER A 44 -33.21 5.65 -23.52
C SER A 44 -32.22 5.82 -22.40
N ALA A 45 -31.35 6.81 -22.55
CA ALA A 45 -30.58 7.36 -21.47
C ALA A 45 -31.51 7.72 -20.31
N LEU A 46 -31.25 7.17 -19.12
CA LEU A 46 -31.95 7.52 -17.89
C LEU A 46 -31.62 8.98 -17.54
N LYS A 47 -32.47 9.90 -17.98
CA LYS A 47 -32.52 11.25 -17.45
C LYS A 47 -33.15 11.19 -16.07
N THR A 48 -32.39 11.50 -15.05
CA THR A 48 -32.93 11.89 -13.75
C THR A 48 -33.58 13.27 -13.96
N ASP A 49 -34.90 13.34 -13.70
CA ASP A 49 -35.69 14.54 -13.85
C ASP A 49 -35.09 15.72 -13.07
N GLN A 50 -34.56 16.68 -13.78
CA GLN A 50 -34.76 18.10 -13.51
C GLN A 50 -34.68 18.83 -14.85
N THR A 51 -35.83 19.38 -15.22
CA THR A 51 -36.12 20.14 -16.40
C THR A 51 -35.27 21.38 -16.48
N GLU A 52 -34.41 21.46 -17.51
CA GLU A 52 -34.24 22.68 -18.31
C GLU A 52 -33.44 22.28 -19.58
N GLU A 53 -34.13 22.40 -20.71
CA GLU A 53 -33.50 22.34 -22.03
C GLU A 53 -32.56 23.55 -22.15
N GLN A 54 -31.26 23.30 -22.25
CA GLN A 54 -30.33 24.23 -22.87
C GLN A 54 -29.36 23.46 -23.74
N ASP A 55 -29.32 23.86 -24.99
CA ASP A 55 -28.39 23.42 -26.02
C ASP A 55 -26.95 23.46 -25.48
N ALA A 56 -26.31 22.28 -25.41
CA ALA A 56 -24.92 22.18 -24.99
C ALA A 56 -24.02 22.32 -26.23
N ASP A 57 -23.87 23.54 -26.68
CA ASP A 57 -22.72 23.95 -27.52
C ASP A 57 -21.82 24.84 -26.64
N VAL A 58 -21.15 24.19 -25.63
CA VAL A 58 -20.09 24.86 -24.89
C VAL A 58 -18.81 24.69 -25.64
N LEU A 59 -18.57 25.60 -26.57
CA LEU A 59 -17.25 25.78 -27.20
C LEU A 59 -16.30 26.34 -26.13
N VAL A 60 -15.40 25.49 -25.63
CA VAL A 60 -14.26 25.93 -24.82
C VAL A 60 -13.37 26.82 -25.71
N ALA A 61 -13.06 28.01 -25.24
CA ALA A 61 -12.48 29.09 -26.04
C ALA A 61 -11.03 28.85 -26.51
N ASP A 62 -10.43 27.70 -26.22
CA ASP A 62 -9.04 27.39 -26.63
C ASP A 62 -8.90 26.11 -27.47
N GLY A 63 -9.98 25.37 -27.74
CA GLY A 63 -9.95 24.13 -28.51
C GLY A 63 -9.54 22.89 -27.72
N SER A 64 -9.33 22.99 -26.41
CA SER A 64 -9.11 21.83 -25.55
C SER A 64 -10.43 21.08 -25.31
N LYS A 65 -10.37 19.74 -25.32
CA LYS A 65 -11.54 18.93 -25.00
C LYS A 65 -11.82 18.99 -23.48
N PRO A 66 -13.12 19.01 -23.08
CA PRO A 66 -13.49 18.93 -21.66
C PRO A 66 -12.86 17.71 -20.99
N LEU A 67 -12.36 17.90 -19.76
CA LEU A 67 -11.79 16.84 -18.95
C LEU A 67 -12.83 16.26 -17.99
N PHE A 68 -12.79 14.94 -17.89
CA PHE A 68 -13.66 14.18 -17.01
C PHE A 68 -12.84 13.25 -16.12
N ILE A 69 -13.33 13.01 -14.90
CA ILE A 69 -12.81 11.97 -14.01
C ILE A 69 -13.73 10.76 -14.11
N VAL A 70 -13.18 9.56 -14.27
CA VAL A 70 -13.93 8.30 -14.18
C VAL A 70 -14.31 8.06 -12.73
N GLU A 71 -15.62 7.97 -12.44
CA GLU A 71 -16.14 7.73 -11.09
C GLU A 71 -16.75 6.34 -10.90
N ASP A 72 -17.17 5.71 -11.99
CA ASP A 72 -17.69 4.34 -12.00
C ASP A 72 -17.61 3.76 -13.41
N LEU A 73 -17.34 2.46 -13.50
CA LEU A 73 -17.38 1.72 -14.76
C LEU A 73 -18.10 0.39 -14.52
N ASN A 74 -19.36 0.32 -14.94
CA ASN A 74 -20.20 -0.85 -14.77
C ASN A 74 -20.25 -1.68 -16.04
N MET A 75 -19.59 -2.85 -16.01
CA MET A 75 -19.54 -3.77 -17.15
C MET A 75 -20.85 -4.48 -17.43
N THR A 76 -21.64 -4.74 -16.42
CA THR A 76 -22.92 -5.46 -16.56
C THR A 76 -23.97 -4.59 -17.24
N GLU A 77 -23.99 -3.32 -16.89
CA GLU A 77 -24.91 -2.33 -17.43
C GLU A 77 -24.33 -1.59 -18.65
N GLU A 78 -23.08 -1.83 -18.99
CA GLU A 78 -22.34 -1.13 -20.04
C GLU A 78 -22.41 0.40 -19.88
N THR A 79 -22.21 0.90 -18.64
CA THR A 79 -22.27 2.32 -18.31
C THR A 79 -20.98 2.82 -17.67
N ILE A 80 -20.66 4.08 -17.93
CA ILE A 80 -19.55 4.80 -17.31
C ILE A 80 -20.08 6.08 -16.65
N ALA A 81 -19.74 6.32 -15.39
CA ALA A 81 -20.01 7.57 -14.72
C ALA A 81 -18.76 8.46 -14.79
N LEU A 82 -18.95 9.66 -15.26
CA LEU A 82 -17.91 10.66 -15.50
C LEU A 82 -18.25 11.95 -14.77
N TYR A 83 -17.29 12.51 -14.05
CA TYR A 83 -17.39 13.83 -13.42
C TYR A 83 -16.71 14.87 -14.30
N SER A 84 -17.47 15.83 -14.81
CA SER A 84 -16.94 16.96 -15.58
C SER A 84 -16.20 17.93 -14.67
N LEU A 85 -14.95 18.23 -14.99
CA LEU A 85 -14.14 19.21 -14.24
C LEU A 85 -14.65 20.64 -14.48
N ASP A 86 -15.08 20.95 -15.69
CA ASP A 86 -15.52 22.29 -16.08
C ASP A 86 -16.89 22.65 -15.49
N GLU A 87 -17.81 21.67 -15.51
CA GLU A 87 -19.18 21.90 -15.07
C GLU A 87 -19.41 21.52 -13.60
N ALA A 88 -18.42 20.85 -12.96
CA ALA A 88 -18.52 20.31 -11.60
C ALA A 88 -19.74 19.40 -11.42
N LYS A 89 -20.06 18.58 -12.42
CA LYS A 89 -21.26 17.74 -12.49
C LYS A 89 -20.95 16.33 -12.94
N GLN A 90 -21.70 15.38 -12.39
CA GLN A 90 -21.60 13.97 -12.77
C GLN A 90 -22.55 13.65 -13.92
N TYR A 91 -22.06 12.86 -14.87
CA TYR A 91 -22.81 12.31 -15.99
C TYR A 91 -22.66 10.79 -16.02
N ARG A 92 -23.69 10.09 -16.49
CA ARG A 92 -23.65 8.65 -16.74
C ARG A 92 -23.97 8.39 -18.21
N TYR A 93 -23.05 7.74 -18.90
CA TYR A 93 -23.16 7.43 -20.32
C TYR A 93 -23.12 5.93 -20.56
N GLY A 94 -23.83 5.47 -21.60
CA GLY A 94 -23.68 4.12 -22.10
C GLY A 94 -22.40 3.98 -22.95
N TYR A 95 -21.80 2.82 -22.92
CA TYR A 95 -20.78 2.39 -23.87
C TYR A 95 -21.14 1.00 -24.41
N ASN A 96 -20.49 0.54 -25.48
CA ASN A 96 -20.71 -0.78 -26.04
C ASN A 96 -19.44 -1.29 -26.74
N MET A 97 -19.52 -2.45 -27.38
CA MET A 97 -18.37 -3.09 -28.06
C MET A 97 -17.76 -2.23 -29.18
N THR A 98 -18.45 -1.20 -29.68
CA THR A 98 -17.92 -0.29 -30.70
C THR A 98 -17.35 0.99 -30.13
N THR A 99 -17.50 1.22 -28.83
CA THR A 99 -16.85 2.32 -28.11
C THR A 99 -15.33 2.09 -28.11
N LYS A 100 -14.58 3.08 -28.55
CA LYS A 100 -13.12 3.03 -28.54
C LYS A 100 -12.60 3.52 -27.18
N PHE A 101 -11.85 2.66 -26.51
CA PHE A 101 -11.05 3.03 -25.36
C PHE A 101 -9.63 3.26 -25.83
N LEU A 102 -9.11 4.46 -25.64
CA LEU A 102 -7.79 4.87 -26.14
C LEU A 102 -6.90 5.33 -24.98
N ASP A 103 -5.63 4.98 -25.03
CA ASP A 103 -4.62 5.52 -24.13
C ASP A 103 -4.36 7.01 -24.44
N LYS A 104 -3.44 7.63 -23.68
CA LYS A 104 -3.08 9.05 -23.86
C LYS A 104 -2.45 9.36 -25.24
N TYR A 105 -1.87 8.38 -25.90
CA TYR A 105 -1.24 8.53 -27.23
C TYR A 105 -2.25 8.33 -28.36
N GLY A 106 -3.41 7.75 -28.07
CA GLY A 106 -4.47 7.45 -29.04
C GLY A 106 -4.43 6.02 -29.56
N ASP A 107 -3.62 5.16 -28.94
CA ASP A 107 -3.58 3.74 -29.23
C ASP A 107 -4.73 3.01 -28.53
N ASN A 108 -5.16 1.88 -29.10
CA ASN A 108 -6.24 1.10 -28.53
C ASN A 108 -5.84 0.56 -27.14
N SER A 109 -6.72 0.76 -26.19
CA SER A 109 -6.63 0.30 -24.81
C SER A 109 -7.84 -0.55 -24.46
N THR A 110 -7.86 -1.13 -23.26
CA THR A 110 -9.01 -1.86 -22.77
C THR A 110 -9.75 -1.02 -21.73
N TRP A 111 -11.04 -1.26 -21.57
CA TRP A 111 -11.83 -0.59 -20.52
C TRP A 111 -11.24 -0.81 -19.12
N ALA A 112 -10.57 -1.94 -18.88
CA ALA A 112 -9.95 -2.27 -17.58
C ALA A 112 -8.84 -1.29 -17.15
N GLU A 113 -8.25 -0.57 -18.09
CA GLU A 113 -7.23 0.44 -17.81
C GLU A 113 -7.81 1.80 -17.40
N PHE A 114 -9.16 1.95 -17.44
CA PHE A 114 -9.85 3.18 -17.05
C PHE A 114 -10.39 3.06 -15.64
N THR A 115 -9.47 3.03 -14.69
CA THR A 115 -9.77 2.92 -13.27
C THR A 115 -10.42 4.19 -12.72
N ILE A 116 -11.09 4.08 -11.59
CA ILE A 116 -11.68 5.22 -10.87
C ILE A 116 -10.58 6.23 -10.54
N GLY A 117 -10.88 7.51 -10.79
CA GLY A 117 -9.90 8.60 -10.68
C GLY A 117 -9.15 8.90 -11.98
N SER A 118 -9.21 8.03 -13.00
CA SER A 118 -8.59 8.30 -14.30
C SER A 118 -9.19 9.56 -14.94
N VAL A 119 -8.32 10.40 -15.52
CA VAL A 119 -8.74 11.63 -16.22
C VAL A 119 -8.80 11.37 -17.71
N VAL A 120 -9.97 11.60 -18.29
CA VAL A 120 -10.30 11.26 -19.68
C VAL A 120 -10.95 12.42 -20.44
N THR A 121 -10.92 12.33 -21.74
CA THR A 121 -11.77 13.08 -22.68
C THR A 121 -12.74 12.13 -23.35
N ILE A 122 -13.89 12.62 -23.79
CA ILE A 122 -14.87 11.84 -24.54
C ILE A 122 -14.98 12.35 -25.98
N GLY A 123 -15.31 11.43 -26.89
CA GLY A 123 -15.64 11.76 -28.27
C GLY A 123 -17.16 11.83 -28.49
N ASP A 124 -17.53 11.94 -29.76
CA ASP A 124 -18.93 12.02 -30.15
C ASP A 124 -19.72 10.76 -29.77
N PHE A 125 -21.04 10.93 -29.62
CA PHE A 125 -21.93 9.80 -29.39
C PHE A 125 -22.20 9.03 -30.69
N LEU A 126 -22.33 7.72 -30.56
CA LEU A 126 -22.69 6.85 -31.66
C LEU A 126 -24.15 7.09 -32.11
N PRO A 127 -24.43 7.52 -33.35
CA PRO A 127 -25.78 7.90 -33.78
C PRO A 127 -26.80 6.76 -33.66
N SER A 128 -26.34 5.51 -33.77
CA SER A 128 -27.21 4.34 -33.77
C SER A 128 -27.66 3.89 -32.38
N SER A 129 -26.86 4.14 -31.32
CA SER A 129 -27.09 3.64 -29.97
C SER A 129 -27.14 4.74 -28.90
N GLY A 130 -26.66 5.93 -29.20
CA GLY A 130 -26.50 6.98 -28.20
C GLY A 130 -25.40 6.70 -27.17
N ALA A 131 -24.61 5.65 -27.40
CA ALA A 131 -23.45 5.32 -26.56
C ALA A 131 -22.27 6.23 -26.90
N LEU A 132 -21.29 6.32 -26.00
CA LEU A 132 -20.03 7.00 -26.29
C LEU A 132 -19.30 6.32 -27.46
N GLY A 133 -18.82 7.11 -28.41
CA GLY A 133 -18.00 6.62 -29.51
C GLY A 133 -16.54 6.43 -29.10
N GLU A 134 -16.06 7.26 -28.20
CA GLU A 134 -14.67 7.27 -27.76
C GLU A 134 -14.53 7.71 -26.31
N VAL A 135 -13.69 7.03 -25.55
CA VAL A 135 -13.18 7.45 -24.23
C VAL A 135 -11.64 7.36 -24.31
N LYS A 136 -10.97 8.47 -24.08
CA LYS A 136 -9.52 8.56 -24.21
C LYS A 136 -8.88 9.10 -22.94
N LYS A 137 -7.81 8.46 -22.44
CA LYS A 137 -6.98 9.03 -21.38
C LYS A 137 -6.43 10.38 -21.83
N SER A 138 -6.55 11.41 -20.99
CA SER A 138 -6.10 12.75 -21.35
C SER A 138 -4.57 12.79 -21.47
N PRO A 139 -4.03 13.36 -22.56
CA PRO A 139 -2.60 13.62 -22.67
C PRO A 139 -2.15 14.87 -21.86
N ASP A 140 -3.10 15.71 -21.43
CA ASP A 140 -2.83 17.01 -20.82
C ASP A 140 -2.62 16.95 -19.31
N VAL A 141 -2.58 15.73 -18.76
CA VAL A 141 -2.36 15.48 -17.33
C VAL A 141 -1.11 14.63 -17.12
N TRP A 142 -0.44 14.87 -15.99
CA TRP A 142 0.59 13.96 -15.49
C TRP A 142 -0.04 12.91 -14.58
N ILE A 143 0.55 11.72 -14.54
CA ILE A 143 0.13 10.59 -13.73
C ILE A 143 1.34 10.08 -12.98
N LEU A 144 1.19 9.88 -11.67
CA LEU A 144 2.17 9.25 -10.79
C LEU A 144 1.49 8.06 -10.13
N ASP A 145 1.84 6.87 -10.61
CA ASP A 145 1.27 5.60 -10.18
C ASP A 145 2.07 4.97 -9.04
N ASP A 146 1.41 4.12 -8.26
CA ASP A 146 2.01 3.25 -7.24
C ASP A 146 2.93 3.98 -6.24
N LEU A 147 2.49 5.17 -5.83
CA LEU A 147 3.23 5.98 -4.87
C LEU A 147 3.07 5.41 -3.46
N SER A 148 4.16 4.94 -2.88
CA SER A 148 4.27 4.55 -1.46
C SER A 148 5.06 5.56 -0.62
N LYS A 149 5.67 6.59 -1.25
CA LYS A 149 6.44 7.63 -0.57
C LYS A 149 5.90 9.00 -0.94
N TYR A 150 5.10 9.56 -0.07
CA TYR A 150 4.54 10.90 -0.19
C TYR A 150 4.28 11.49 1.20
N SER A 151 3.97 12.76 1.26
CA SER A 151 3.57 13.42 2.50
C SER A 151 2.44 14.41 2.20
N ILE A 152 1.36 14.33 2.95
CA ILE A 152 0.21 15.23 2.84
C ILE A 152 0.22 16.22 4.00
N ASP A 153 0.21 17.50 3.68
CA ASP A 153 0.06 18.60 4.63
C ASP A 153 -1.33 19.22 4.43
N GLU A 154 -2.30 18.76 5.21
CA GLU A 154 -3.68 19.24 5.12
C GLU A 154 -3.82 20.71 5.47
N ASN A 155 -2.97 21.26 6.38
CA ASN A 155 -3.03 22.66 6.75
C ASN A 155 -2.61 23.59 5.61
N LYS A 156 -1.71 23.11 4.75
CA LYS A 156 -1.26 23.85 3.56
C LYS A 156 -1.97 23.42 2.28
N ASN A 157 -2.78 22.38 2.35
CA ASN A 157 -3.40 21.75 1.19
C ASN A 157 -2.37 21.35 0.12
N LEU A 158 -1.32 20.65 0.54
CA LEU A 158 -0.23 20.21 -0.33
C LEU A 158 0.02 18.72 -0.18
N ILE A 159 0.38 18.09 -1.27
CA ILE A 159 1.01 16.78 -1.28
C ILE A 159 2.43 16.91 -1.82
N ALA A 160 3.41 16.41 -1.06
CA ALA A 160 4.80 16.34 -1.48
C ALA A 160 5.12 14.96 -2.04
N ILE A 161 5.63 14.90 -3.27
CA ILE A 161 5.97 13.68 -3.98
C ILE A 161 7.33 13.88 -4.65
N ASN A 162 8.30 13.02 -4.38
CA ASN A 162 9.64 13.07 -4.98
C ASN A 162 10.29 14.48 -4.88
N GLY A 163 10.14 15.16 -3.73
CA GLY A 163 10.70 16.48 -3.50
C GLY A 163 9.97 17.63 -4.18
N SER A 164 8.87 17.39 -4.86
CA SER A 164 8.00 18.40 -5.46
C SER A 164 6.69 18.52 -4.71
N ASN A 165 6.20 19.75 -4.53
CA ASN A 165 4.91 20.03 -3.91
C ASN A 165 3.85 20.27 -4.99
N TYR A 166 2.68 19.65 -4.79
CA TYR A 166 1.49 19.80 -5.60
C TYR A 166 0.33 20.26 -4.72
N LYS A 167 -0.52 21.11 -5.27
CA LYS A 167 -1.62 21.71 -4.53
C LYS A 167 -2.86 20.81 -4.58
N ILE A 168 -3.42 20.53 -3.43
CA ILE A 168 -4.74 19.92 -3.28
C ILE A 168 -5.75 21.05 -3.19
N THR A 169 -6.84 20.97 -3.94
CA THR A 169 -7.88 22.01 -3.99
C THR A 169 -9.23 21.42 -3.59
N GLY A 170 -10.23 22.27 -3.36
CA GLY A 170 -11.60 21.81 -3.11
C GLY A 170 -12.24 21.04 -4.28
N SER A 171 -11.66 21.13 -5.49
CA SER A 171 -12.08 20.39 -6.67
C SER A 171 -11.38 19.01 -6.80
N THR A 172 -10.26 18.80 -6.10
CA THR A 172 -9.57 17.51 -6.09
C THR A 172 -10.50 16.41 -5.61
N LYS A 173 -10.57 15.32 -6.35
CA LYS A 173 -11.39 14.14 -6.00
C LYS A 173 -10.49 13.05 -5.43
N VAL A 174 -10.93 12.44 -4.36
CA VAL A 174 -10.20 11.36 -3.70
C VAL A 174 -11.08 10.13 -3.65
N TYR A 175 -10.51 9.00 -4.04
CA TYR A 175 -11.22 7.72 -4.12
C TYR A 175 -10.43 6.63 -3.39
N SER A 176 -11.18 5.74 -2.74
CA SER A 176 -10.68 4.47 -2.24
C SER A 176 -11.59 3.39 -2.79
N ASP A 177 -11.06 2.56 -3.68
CA ASP A 177 -11.85 1.64 -4.49
C ASP A 177 -12.96 2.39 -5.26
N THR A 178 -14.23 2.12 -4.97
CA THR A 178 -15.39 2.77 -5.61
C THR A 178 -15.96 3.95 -4.81
N GLU A 179 -15.43 4.22 -3.63
CA GLU A 179 -15.94 5.22 -2.71
C GLU A 179 -15.18 6.53 -2.80
N LYS A 180 -15.92 7.65 -2.65
CA LYS A 180 -15.30 8.97 -2.45
C LYS A 180 -14.96 9.13 -0.98
N ILE A 181 -13.72 9.47 -0.71
CA ILE A 181 -13.20 9.68 0.63
C ILE A 181 -12.64 11.10 0.79
N LEU A 182 -12.30 11.48 2.01
CA LEU A 182 -11.56 12.72 2.29
C LEU A 182 -10.05 12.48 2.15
N VAL A 183 -9.30 13.56 1.97
CA VAL A 183 -7.83 13.50 1.96
C VAL A 183 -7.30 12.98 3.30
N SER A 184 -7.97 13.33 4.41
CA SER A 184 -7.66 12.86 5.77
C SER A 184 -7.85 11.35 5.99
N ASP A 185 -8.59 10.69 5.10
CA ASP A 185 -8.87 9.26 5.19
C ASP A 185 -7.81 8.42 4.46
N ILE A 186 -6.81 9.06 3.87
CA ILE A 186 -5.65 8.38 3.26
C ILE A 186 -4.68 8.01 4.38
N GLY A 187 -4.45 6.71 4.56
CA GLY A 187 -3.49 6.19 5.52
C GLY A 187 -2.04 6.53 5.17
N LYS A 188 -1.19 6.54 6.18
CA LYS A 188 0.24 6.88 6.01
C LYS A 188 0.96 5.94 5.06
N ASP A 189 0.59 4.67 5.10
CA ASP A 189 1.25 3.58 4.35
C ASP A 189 0.40 3.11 3.15
N ASP A 190 -0.66 3.86 2.80
CA ASP A 190 -1.46 3.58 1.61
C ASP A 190 -0.62 3.77 0.34
N ILE A 191 -0.91 2.96 -0.67
CA ILE A 191 -0.36 3.17 -2.01
C ILE A 191 -1.39 3.93 -2.83
N ILE A 192 -0.96 5.02 -3.46
CA ILE A 192 -1.84 5.93 -4.19
C ILE A 192 -1.39 6.18 -5.62
N THR A 193 -2.34 6.42 -6.50
CA THR A 193 -2.12 7.05 -7.80
C THR A 193 -2.59 8.49 -7.74
N VAL A 194 -1.75 9.41 -8.17
CA VAL A 194 -2.06 10.86 -8.21
C VAL A 194 -2.04 11.35 -9.64
N ILE A 195 -3.11 12.01 -10.05
CA ILE A 195 -3.25 12.61 -11.38
C ILE A 195 -3.45 14.10 -11.23
N GLY A 196 -2.74 14.89 -12.01
CA GLY A 196 -2.86 16.34 -11.95
C GLY A 196 -2.45 17.04 -13.24
N GLN A 197 -2.58 18.34 -13.21
CA GLN A 197 -2.18 19.23 -14.30
C GLN A 197 -1.36 20.37 -13.71
N ASP A 198 -0.27 20.76 -14.34
CA ASP A 198 0.68 21.74 -13.83
C ASP A 198 1.14 21.41 -12.40
N LYS A 199 0.77 22.20 -11.41
CA LYS A 199 1.07 21.99 -9.98
C LYS A 199 -0.18 21.72 -9.14
N GLU A 200 -1.30 21.41 -9.76
CA GLU A 200 -2.56 21.09 -9.07
C GLU A 200 -2.94 19.63 -9.26
N VAL A 201 -3.43 19.02 -8.17
CA VAL A 201 -3.92 17.65 -8.16
C VAL A 201 -5.40 17.64 -8.58
N ILE A 202 -5.71 16.83 -9.59
CA ILE A 202 -7.08 16.62 -10.07
C ILE A 202 -7.74 15.47 -9.30
N SER A 203 -7.05 14.32 -9.21
CA SER A 203 -7.56 13.14 -8.51
C SER A 203 -6.46 12.40 -7.75
N ILE A 204 -6.85 11.75 -6.67
CA ILE A 204 -6.06 10.80 -5.91
C ILE A 204 -6.87 9.51 -5.80
N SER A 205 -6.28 8.38 -6.13
CA SER A 205 -6.91 7.07 -5.99
C SER A 205 -6.04 6.18 -5.11
N VAL A 206 -6.63 5.66 -4.02
CA VAL A 206 -5.97 4.69 -3.14
C VAL A 206 -6.03 3.33 -3.82
N THR A 207 -4.89 2.85 -4.30
CA THR A 207 -4.75 1.55 -4.99
C THR A 207 -4.56 0.41 -4.02
N THR A 208 -3.80 0.61 -2.94
CA THR A 208 -3.75 -0.29 -1.78
C THR A 208 -4.09 0.53 -0.56
N GLY A 209 -5.21 0.25 0.08
CA GLY A 209 -5.66 0.95 1.27
C GLY A 209 -5.19 0.26 2.54
N HIS A 210 -5.65 0.74 3.68
CA HIS A 210 -5.34 0.19 4.99
C HIS A 210 -6.58 -0.43 5.66
N GLY A 211 -6.32 -1.28 6.62
CA GLY A 211 -7.26 -1.77 7.62
C GLY A 211 -6.57 -1.75 8.98
N TYR A 212 -7.12 -2.45 9.93
CA TYR A 212 -6.70 -2.37 11.32
C TYR A 212 -6.49 -3.76 11.90
N LEU A 213 -5.42 -3.93 12.66
CA LEU A 213 -5.21 -5.07 13.54
C LEU A 213 -5.53 -4.65 14.98
N TYR A 214 -6.47 -5.32 15.60
CA TYR A 214 -6.75 -5.16 17.04
C TYR A 214 -6.04 -6.27 17.80
N LEU A 215 -5.02 -5.90 18.59
CA LEU A 215 -4.31 -6.83 19.45
C LEU A 215 -5.10 -7.02 20.73
N SER A 216 -5.28 -8.26 21.17
CA SER A 216 -5.90 -8.63 22.44
C SER A 216 -5.10 -9.69 23.17
N ASP A 217 -5.38 -9.86 24.45
CA ASP A 217 -4.70 -10.83 25.35
C ASP A 217 -3.19 -10.61 25.38
N THR A 218 -2.77 -9.36 25.46
CA THR A 218 -1.39 -8.92 25.24
C THR A 218 -0.46 -9.12 26.44
N SER A 219 -0.98 -9.33 27.63
CA SER A 219 -0.26 -9.23 28.93
C SER A 219 1.04 -10.04 29.01
N LEU A 220 1.16 -11.17 28.30
CA LEU A 220 2.39 -11.96 28.25
C LEU A 220 3.45 -11.29 27.37
N PHE A 221 3.02 -10.49 26.41
CA PHE A 221 3.84 -9.88 25.36
C PHE A 221 3.98 -8.36 25.52
N ASP A 222 3.44 -7.78 26.60
CA ASP A 222 3.63 -6.34 26.87
C ASP A 222 5.12 -5.99 26.89
N ASP A 223 5.46 -4.84 26.31
CA ASP A 223 6.84 -4.35 26.12
C ASP A 223 7.70 -5.23 25.19
N SER A 224 7.11 -6.19 24.45
CA SER A 224 7.83 -6.94 23.42
C SER A 224 7.55 -6.41 22.03
N MET A 225 8.40 -6.80 21.07
CA MET A 225 8.21 -6.46 19.66
C MET A 225 7.27 -7.43 18.98
N ILE A 226 6.33 -6.90 18.19
CA ILE A 226 5.48 -7.62 17.27
C ILE A 226 5.88 -7.30 15.83
N PHE A 227 6.03 -8.34 15.02
CA PHE A 227 6.39 -8.25 13.61
C PHE A 227 5.16 -8.56 12.75
N ILE A 228 4.80 -7.64 11.87
CA ILE A 228 3.68 -7.78 10.94
C ILE A 228 4.25 -7.85 9.53
N GLY A 229 4.32 -9.07 9.00
CA GLY A 229 5.11 -9.35 7.81
C GLY A 229 6.61 -9.10 8.04
N ASN A 230 7.28 -8.54 7.03
CA ASN A 230 8.72 -8.25 7.05
C ASN A 230 9.05 -6.74 7.05
N LYS A 231 8.04 -5.88 7.19
CA LYS A 231 8.22 -4.42 7.07
C LYS A 231 7.71 -3.62 8.25
N ILE A 232 6.74 -4.14 8.98
CA ILE A 232 6.10 -3.41 10.08
C ILE A 232 6.51 -4.06 11.39
N VAL A 233 7.10 -3.25 12.26
CA VAL A 233 7.48 -3.63 13.62
C VAL A 233 6.86 -2.62 14.57
N SER A 234 6.16 -3.10 15.60
CA SER A 234 5.59 -2.29 16.65
C SER A 234 5.96 -2.87 18.02
N MET A 235 5.83 -2.06 19.05
CA MET A 235 5.95 -2.51 20.44
C MET A 235 4.55 -2.77 20.98
N VAL A 236 4.34 -3.91 21.61
CA VAL A 236 3.07 -4.26 22.23
C VAL A 236 2.88 -3.44 23.52
N ASN A 237 1.86 -2.59 23.55
CA ASN A 237 1.55 -1.70 24.67
C ASN A 237 0.10 -1.93 25.16
N GLY A 238 -0.20 -3.15 25.64
CA GLY A 238 -1.54 -3.56 25.97
C GLY A 238 -2.43 -3.77 24.74
N ASP A 239 -3.74 -3.81 24.95
CA ASP A 239 -4.69 -3.96 23.86
C ASP A 239 -4.69 -2.69 23.00
N GLU A 240 -4.28 -2.79 21.75
CA GLU A 240 -4.11 -1.65 20.86
C GLU A 240 -4.60 -1.94 19.44
N ILE A 241 -4.81 -0.87 18.67
CA ILE A 241 -5.17 -0.94 17.24
C ILE A 241 -3.98 -0.43 16.44
N ILE A 242 -3.52 -1.25 15.49
CA ILE A 242 -2.43 -0.92 14.56
C ILE A 242 -3.03 -0.78 13.16
N GLU A 243 -2.80 0.37 12.53
CA GLU A 243 -3.12 0.59 11.11
C GLU A 243 -2.09 -0.14 10.25
N VAL A 244 -2.57 -0.94 9.30
CA VAL A 244 -1.73 -1.79 8.43
C VAL A 244 -2.30 -1.77 7.02
N PRO A 245 -1.50 -1.68 5.96
CA PRO A 245 -1.99 -1.84 4.60
C PRO A 245 -2.78 -3.14 4.41
N GLU A 246 -3.79 -3.13 3.56
CA GLU A 246 -4.54 -4.34 3.25
C GLU A 246 -3.63 -5.42 2.66
N GLY A 247 -3.85 -6.68 3.07
CA GLY A 247 -3.01 -7.79 2.64
C GLY A 247 -3.03 -8.94 3.63
N THR A 248 -2.26 -9.98 3.34
CA THR A 248 -2.09 -11.12 4.23
C THR A 248 -0.70 -11.07 4.83
N TYR A 249 -0.63 -11.14 6.16
CA TYR A 249 0.59 -10.99 6.93
C TYR A 249 0.83 -12.16 7.86
N LYS A 250 2.06 -12.62 7.90
CA LYS A 250 2.55 -13.45 9.00
C LYS A 250 2.84 -12.53 10.18
N ILE A 251 2.08 -12.65 11.25
CA ILE A 251 2.31 -11.91 12.50
C ILE A 251 3.11 -12.80 13.44
N THR A 252 4.19 -12.25 13.99
CA THR A 252 5.11 -12.98 14.87
C THR A 252 5.36 -12.15 16.12
N VAL A 253 5.33 -12.81 17.27
CA VAL A 253 5.63 -12.20 18.57
C VAL A 253 6.45 -13.16 19.42
N ALA A 254 7.33 -12.63 20.27
CA ALA A 254 8.11 -13.44 21.20
C ALA A 254 8.46 -12.66 22.46
N ASN A 255 8.32 -13.30 23.62
CA ASN A 255 8.71 -12.76 24.92
C ASN A 255 9.02 -13.89 25.91
N ASN A 256 10.16 -13.83 26.62
CA ASN A 256 10.52 -14.72 27.71
C ASN A 256 10.35 -16.24 27.41
N GLY A 257 10.72 -16.64 26.21
CA GLY A 257 10.60 -18.03 25.75
C GLY A 257 9.23 -18.42 25.21
N TRP A 258 8.27 -17.56 25.29
CA TRP A 258 6.94 -17.74 24.68
C TRP A 258 6.87 -17.01 23.35
N GLY A 259 6.12 -17.53 22.42
CA GLY A 259 5.93 -16.87 21.15
C GLY A 259 5.63 -17.84 20.00
N GLY A 260 5.30 -17.26 18.90
CA GLY A 260 4.94 -17.97 17.69
C GLY A 260 4.48 -17.03 16.60
N SER A 261 3.92 -17.58 15.54
CA SER A 261 3.39 -16.81 14.44
C SER A 261 2.09 -17.37 13.93
N GLY A 262 1.25 -16.47 13.40
CA GLY A 262 -0.01 -16.79 12.72
C GLY A 262 -0.14 -15.96 11.44
N GLU A 263 -0.97 -16.44 10.52
CA GLU A 263 -1.30 -15.73 9.29
C GLU A 263 -2.64 -15.03 9.43
N TYR A 264 -2.68 -13.74 9.14
CA TYR A 264 -3.86 -12.88 9.28
C TYR A 264 -4.06 -12.04 8.02
N THR A 265 -5.32 -11.91 7.60
CA THR A 265 -5.67 -11.06 6.46
C THR A 265 -6.27 -9.77 6.96
N VAL A 266 -5.71 -8.65 6.50
CA VAL A 266 -6.21 -7.29 6.73
C VAL A 266 -7.01 -6.87 5.51
N THR A 267 -8.27 -6.56 5.73
CA THR A 267 -9.19 -6.07 4.69
C THR A 267 -9.32 -4.54 4.86
N ARG A 268 -9.43 -3.85 3.74
CA ARG A 268 -9.57 -2.39 3.70
C ARG A 268 -10.74 -1.92 4.59
N ASN A 269 -10.47 -0.91 5.44
CA ASN A 269 -11.41 -0.31 6.38
C ASN A 269 -12.02 -1.27 7.42
N GLU A 270 -11.52 -2.52 7.53
CA GLU A 270 -12.00 -3.49 8.50
C GLU A 270 -10.96 -3.70 9.62
N THR A 271 -11.46 -4.18 10.78
CA THR A 271 -10.61 -4.54 11.90
C THR A 271 -10.50 -6.05 12.01
N THR A 272 -9.28 -6.57 11.90
CA THR A 272 -8.95 -7.97 12.12
C THR A 272 -8.45 -8.15 13.54
N GLN A 273 -9.07 -9.03 14.33
CA GLN A 273 -8.65 -9.33 15.69
C GLN A 273 -7.50 -10.34 15.71
N VAL A 274 -6.48 -10.03 16.51
CA VAL A 274 -5.31 -10.89 16.76
C VAL A 274 -5.19 -11.11 18.26
N SER A 275 -5.52 -12.32 18.74
CA SER A 275 -5.26 -12.71 20.14
C SER A 275 -3.81 -13.19 20.24
N LEU A 276 -3.00 -12.51 21.04
CA LEU A 276 -1.60 -12.89 21.26
C LEU A 276 -1.46 -14.17 22.10
N GLU A 277 -2.48 -14.54 22.88
CA GLU A 277 -2.50 -15.84 23.58
C GLU A 277 -2.51 -17.01 22.59
N ASP A 278 -3.13 -16.86 21.40
CA ASP A 278 -3.14 -17.87 20.35
C ASP A 278 -1.74 -18.06 19.72
N LEU A 279 -0.88 -17.05 19.83
CA LEU A 279 0.50 -17.06 19.31
C LEU A 279 1.53 -17.50 20.37
N LYS A 280 1.12 -17.79 21.58
CA LYS A 280 2.00 -18.08 22.70
C LYS A 280 2.85 -19.34 22.52
N GLY A 281 2.33 -20.36 21.80
CA GLY A 281 2.98 -21.66 21.71
C GLY A 281 2.78 -22.54 22.95
N GLU A 282 3.46 -23.71 22.99
CA GLU A 282 3.24 -24.75 24.02
C GLU A 282 4.22 -24.68 25.22
N GLY A 283 5.14 -23.72 25.25
CA GLY A 283 6.12 -23.59 26.34
C GLY A 283 7.36 -22.80 25.91
N PRO A 284 8.33 -22.65 26.81
CA PRO A 284 9.50 -21.87 26.46
C PRO A 284 10.28 -22.50 25.31
N SER A 285 10.41 -21.71 24.25
CA SER A 285 11.10 -22.09 23.00
C SER A 285 12.49 -21.46 22.93
N PHE A 286 13.40 -22.13 22.23
CA PHE A 286 14.78 -21.69 22.03
C PHE A 286 15.12 -21.73 20.54
N CYS A 287 15.89 -20.75 20.09
CA CYS A 287 16.50 -20.72 18.77
C CYS A 287 17.91 -21.31 18.81
N LEU A 288 18.25 -22.12 17.84
CA LEU A 288 19.61 -22.53 17.62
C LEU A 288 20.31 -21.53 16.71
N ILE A 289 21.13 -20.64 17.28
CA ILE A 289 21.82 -19.59 16.53
C ILE A 289 23.23 -20.03 16.17
N THR A 290 23.56 -19.97 14.88
CA THR A 290 24.90 -20.19 14.36
C THR A 290 25.51 -18.85 13.96
N PHE A 291 26.68 -18.51 14.50
CA PHE A 291 27.42 -17.31 14.11
C PHE A 291 28.43 -17.63 13.02
N LEU A 292 28.38 -16.85 11.92
CA LEU A 292 29.41 -16.87 10.90
C LEU A 292 30.32 -15.66 11.12
N VAL A 293 31.53 -15.93 11.62
CA VAL A 293 32.50 -14.90 11.99
C VAL A 293 33.57 -14.80 10.90
N THR A 294 33.72 -13.63 10.29
CA THR A 294 34.66 -13.36 9.21
C THR A 294 36.03 -12.85 9.73
N VAL A 295 36.05 -12.26 10.95
CA VAL A 295 37.21 -11.64 11.55
C VAL A 295 37.66 -12.49 12.74
N PRO A 296 38.91 -12.98 12.77
CA PRO A 296 39.46 -13.73 13.92
C PRO A 296 39.42 -12.88 15.21
N ASP A 297 39.40 -13.55 16.36
CA ASP A 297 39.38 -12.92 17.69
C ASP A 297 38.17 -12.00 17.94
N THR A 298 37.05 -12.29 17.28
CA THR A 298 35.78 -11.62 17.54
C THR A 298 35.11 -12.21 18.77
N HIS A 299 34.73 -11.36 19.72
CA HIS A 299 34.01 -11.70 20.93
C HIS A 299 32.54 -11.32 20.81
N VAL A 300 31.65 -12.25 21.06
CA VAL A 300 30.22 -12.06 21.02
C VAL A 300 29.63 -12.23 22.40
N TYR A 301 28.73 -11.27 22.79
CA TYR A 301 28.07 -11.30 24.08
C TYR A 301 26.54 -11.24 23.83
N ILE A 302 25.81 -12.15 24.45
CA ILE A 302 24.34 -12.13 24.51
C ILE A 302 23.97 -11.86 25.96
N ASP A 303 23.15 -10.81 26.21
CA ASP A 303 22.76 -10.35 27.56
C ASP A 303 23.95 -10.16 28.51
N GLY A 304 25.07 -9.70 27.95
CA GLY A 304 26.31 -9.46 28.66
C GLY A 304 27.14 -10.70 28.98
N GLN A 305 26.72 -11.89 28.56
CA GLN A 305 27.49 -13.13 28.71
C GLN A 305 28.22 -13.44 27.39
N GLU A 306 29.52 -13.70 27.48
CA GLU A 306 30.31 -14.13 26.32
C GLU A 306 29.88 -15.52 25.87
N VAL A 307 29.68 -15.70 24.54
CA VAL A 307 29.28 -16.97 23.94
C VAL A 307 30.37 -17.50 23.00
N ASP A 308 30.48 -18.83 22.92
CA ASP A 308 31.39 -19.48 22.01
C ASP A 308 30.79 -19.51 20.59
N VAL A 309 31.35 -18.69 19.70
CA VAL A 309 30.86 -18.57 18.31
C VAL A 309 31.22 -19.73 17.41
N THR A 310 32.06 -20.66 17.88
CA THR A 310 32.45 -21.87 17.14
C THR A 310 31.42 -22.98 17.20
N GLU A 311 30.49 -22.89 18.16
CA GLU A 311 29.36 -23.82 18.34
C GLU A 311 28.04 -23.09 18.28
N PRO A 312 26.95 -23.73 17.77
CA PRO A 312 25.63 -23.15 17.80
C PRO A 312 25.15 -22.86 19.23
N GLN A 313 24.52 -21.71 19.44
CA GLN A 313 24.05 -21.22 20.75
C GLN A 313 22.53 -21.38 20.87
N TYR A 314 22.06 -21.89 22.00
CA TYR A 314 20.64 -21.94 22.34
C TYR A 314 20.23 -20.63 23.04
N VAL A 315 19.45 -19.79 22.33
CA VAL A 315 18.94 -18.53 22.87
C VAL A 315 17.43 -18.61 22.98
N GLN A 316 16.90 -18.21 24.11
CA GLN A 316 15.46 -18.26 24.39
C GLN A 316 14.70 -17.26 23.47
N TYR A 317 13.45 -17.54 23.15
CA TYR A 317 12.60 -16.59 22.43
C TYR A 317 12.41 -15.30 23.22
N GLY A 318 12.53 -14.16 22.56
CA GLY A 318 12.42 -12.84 23.17
C GLY A 318 13.44 -11.85 22.61
N SER A 319 13.56 -10.71 23.27
CA SER A 319 14.52 -9.66 22.95
C SER A 319 15.77 -9.79 23.85
N HIS A 320 16.95 -9.80 23.23
CA HIS A 320 18.24 -9.95 23.88
C HIS A 320 19.18 -8.82 23.48
N SER A 321 20.10 -8.44 24.35
CA SER A 321 21.18 -7.55 23.95
C SER A 321 22.28 -8.34 23.23
N LEU A 322 22.67 -7.91 22.03
CA LEU A 322 23.78 -8.47 21.26
C LEU A 322 24.91 -7.44 21.22
N LYS A 323 26.07 -7.81 21.78
CA LYS A 323 27.27 -7.01 21.67
C LYS A 323 28.36 -7.82 20.98
N VAL A 324 29.01 -7.22 19.98
CA VAL A 324 30.13 -7.84 19.25
C VAL A 324 31.30 -6.90 19.32
N GLN A 325 32.48 -7.45 19.66
CA GLN A 325 33.73 -6.71 19.81
C GLN A 325 34.88 -7.44 19.14
N CYS A 326 35.69 -6.67 18.42
CA CYS A 326 36.99 -7.13 17.91
C CYS A 326 37.96 -5.96 17.94
N GLN A 327 39.23 -6.23 18.27
CA GLN A 327 40.23 -5.17 18.35
C GLN A 327 40.48 -4.54 16.97
N GLY A 328 40.34 -3.21 16.84
CA GLY A 328 40.54 -2.46 15.59
C GLY A 328 39.32 -2.43 14.69
N TYR A 329 38.16 -2.84 15.20
CA TYR A 329 36.89 -2.83 14.49
C TYR A 329 35.80 -2.13 15.31
N THR A 330 34.87 -1.53 14.62
CA THR A 330 33.70 -0.88 15.25
C THR A 330 32.85 -1.91 15.98
N SER A 331 32.59 -1.69 17.26
CA SER A 331 31.79 -2.61 18.09
C SER A 331 30.30 -2.51 17.74
N TRP A 332 29.62 -3.65 17.71
CA TRP A 332 28.17 -3.69 17.61
C TRP A 332 27.51 -3.69 18.99
N ASN A 333 26.44 -2.89 19.13
CA ASN A 333 25.51 -2.95 20.25
C ASN A 333 24.12 -2.92 19.62
N LYS A 334 23.50 -4.09 19.47
CA LYS A 334 22.22 -4.27 18.77
C LYS A 334 21.25 -5.06 19.64
N THR A 335 19.97 -4.92 19.36
CA THR A 335 18.92 -5.80 19.94
C THR A 335 18.78 -7.02 19.02
N LEU A 336 18.89 -8.20 19.59
CA LEU A 336 18.66 -9.49 18.94
C LEU A 336 17.24 -9.96 19.30
N VAL A 337 16.36 -10.03 18.32
CA VAL A 337 15.02 -10.58 18.51
C VAL A 337 14.99 -12.03 18.04
N VAL A 338 14.67 -12.92 18.96
CA VAL A 338 14.65 -14.36 18.76
C VAL A 338 13.21 -14.83 18.69
N ASN A 339 12.77 -15.29 17.52
CA ASN A 339 11.37 -15.68 17.27
C ASN A 339 11.23 -16.85 16.28
N SER A 340 12.31 -17.58 16.03
CA SER A 340 12.36 -18.72 15.12
C SER A 340 13.16 -19.88 15.75
N GLU A 341 12.97 -21.10 15.25
CA GLU A 341 13.63 -22.29 15.77
C GLU A 341 15.15 -22.31 15.49
N SER A 342 15.59 -21.69 14.42
CA SER A 342 17.00 -21.59 14.06
C SER A 342 17.30 -20.31 13.30
N ALA A 343 18.52 -19.80 13.43
CA ALA A 343 18.99 -18.63 12.70
C ALA A 343 20.51 -18.73 12.43
N THR A 344 20.96 -18.11 11.35
CA THR A 344 22.38 -17.91 11.08
C THR A 344 22.65 -16.40 11.04
N ILE A 345 23.64 -15.95 11.83
CA ILE A 345 24.01 -14.55 11.91
C ILE A 345 25.43 -14.38 11.38
N THR A 346 25.57 -13.65 10.28
CA THR A 346 26.88 -13.28 9.73
C THR A 346 27.38 -12.00 10.42
N LEU A 347 28.57 -12.05 10.99
CA LEU A 347 29.19 -10.92 11.68
C LEU A 347 30.22 -10.25 10.75
N GLU A 348 29.78 -9.18 10.09
CA GLU A 348 30.63 -8.33 9.27
C GLU A 348 31.00 -7.08 10.06
N LEU A 349 32.26 -6.92 10.42
CA LEU A 349 32.74 -5.81 11.21
C LEU A 349 33.50 -4.80 10.35
N GLU A 350 33.23 -3.53 10.55
CA GLU A 350 33.93 -2.43 9.88
C GLU A 350 35.19 -2.05 10.63
N SER A 351 36.32 -1.95 9.92
CA SER A 351 37.62 -1.55 10.49
C SER A 351 37.59 -0.08 10.93
N GLU A 352 38.05 0.21 12.15
CA GLU A 352 38.20 1.58 12.67
C GLU A 352 39.16 2.44 11.86
N THR A 353 40.07 1.83 11.05
CA THR A 353 41.03 2.56 10.21
C THR A 353 40.54 2.94 8.83
N GLY A 354 39.26 2.76 8.55
CA GLY A 354 38.58 3.19 7.31
C GLY A 354 38.37 4.71 7.22
N THR A 355 39.42 5.50 7.51
CA THR A 355 39.38 6.93 7.18
C THR A 355 39.61 7.05 5.68
N SER A 356 38.58 7.46 4.99
CA SER A 356 38.57 8.14 3.72
C SER A 356 39.95 8.59 3.23
N SER A 357 40.47 7.94 2.21
CA SER A 357 41.36 8.60 1.26
C SER A 357 40.50 9.59 0.47
N ALA A 358 40.28 10.76 1.04
CA ALA A 358 39.91 11.92 0.26
C ALA A 358 41.07 12.19 -0.69
N ASP A 359 40.77 12.09 -1.97
CA ASP A 359 41.65 12.44 -3.06
C ASP A 359 42.16 13.86 -2.86
N GLU A 360 43.43 13.96 -2.48
CA GLU A 360 44.22 15.19 -2.53
C GLU A 360 44.60 15.38 -4.01
N TYR A 361 43.81 16.19 -4.72
CA TYR A 361 44.21 16.72 -6.01
C TYR A 361 45.35 17.70 -5.83
N ASP A 362 46.57 17.19 -5.99
CA ASP A 362 47.73 18.08 -6.21
C ASP A 362 47.75 18.48 -7.69
N ASN A 363 47.56 19.80 -7.85
CA ASN A 363 47.61 20.50 -9.10
C ASN A 363 49.08 20.92 -9.36
N SER A 364 49.81 20.16 -10.16
CA SER A 364 51.02 20.66 -10.78
C SER A 364 51.05 20.34 -12.28
N THR A 365 50.88 21.43 -13.00
CA THR A 365 51.13 21.65 -14.40
C THR A 365 52.54 21.16 -14.82
N GLU A 366 52.66 20.38 -15.90
CA GLU A 366 53.65 20.62 -16.93
C GLU A 366 53.40 19.84 -18.21
N ASN A 367 53.53 20.58 -19.32
CA ASN A 367 53.42 20.22 -20.73
C ASN A 367 54.40 19.10 -21.14
N ASN A 368 54.03 18.27 -22.08
CA ASN A 368 54.63 18.23 -23.42
C ASN A 368 54.00 17.21 -24.37
N GLU A 369 53.93 17.71 -25.55
CA GLU A 369 53.61 17.23 -26.89
C GLU A 369 54.06 15.81 -27.30
N GLU A 370 53.31 15.31 -28.19
CA GLU A 370 53.58 14.73 -29.52
C GLU A 370 53.24 13.26 -29.75
N ASN A 371 52.26 13.16 -30.67
CA ASN A 371 52.24 12.33 -31.86
C ASN A 371 52.09 10.80 -31.86
N ASN A 372 51.09 10.47 -32.54
CA ASN A 372 51.01 9.62 -33.74
C ASN A 372 50.39 8.23 -33.72
N ASP A 373 49.33 8.23 -34.46
CA ASP A 373 48.90 7.27 -35.48
C ASP A 373 48.67 5.77 -35.22
N SER A 374 47.55 5.42 -35.76
CA SER A 374 47.23 4.26 -36.57
C SER A 374 46.39 3.15 -36.03
N GLU A 375 45.19 3.19 -36.55
CA GLU A 375 44.51 2.19 -37.39
C GLU A 375 44.08 0.84 -36.83
N SER A 376 42.77 0.72 -36.89
CA SER A 376 41.99 -0.36 -37.56
C SER A 376 41.96 -1.75 -36.91
N SER A 377 40.86 -2.29 -36.63
CA SER A 377 39.94 -3.03 -37.51
C SER A 377 38.92 -3.83 -36.67
N GLU A 378 37.73 -3.64 -37.11
CA GLU A 378 36.60 -4.58 -37.28
C GLU A 378 36.84 -6.05 -36.86
N ASN A 379 35.89 -6.58 -36.07
CA ASN A 379 35.06 -7.71 -36.49
C ASN A 379 34.06 -8.10 -35.41
N GLU A 380 32.79 -7.89 -35.71
CA GLU A 380 31.72 -8.83 -35.31
C GLU A 380 31.85 -10.11 -36.16
N PRO A 381 31.29 -11.26 -35.75
CA PRO A 381 29.86 -11.48 -35.82
C PRO A 381 29.23 -12.50 -34.81
N GLU A 382 27.95 -12.25 -34.64
CA GLU A 382 26.81 -13.18 -34.67
C GLU A 382 26.70 -14.44 -33.81
N THR A 383 25.54 -14.42 -33.10
CA THR A 383 24.52 -15.47 -32.96
C THR A 383 24.89 -16.79 -32.29
N GLU A 384 24.18 -17.15 -31.25
CA GLU A 384 23.01 -18.03 -31.31
C GLU A 384 22.31 -18.21 -29.93
N THR A 385 21.04 -18.24 -30.05
CA THR A 385 19.92 -18.61 -29.20
C THR A 385 20.15 -19.92 -28.47
N ALA A 386 19.84 -19.94 -27.18
CA ALA A 386 19.06 -21.04 -26.59
C ALA A 386 18.62 -20.76 -25.16
N GLY A 387 17.39 -20.65 -24.99
CA GLY A 387 16.47 -21.36 -24.12
C GLY A 387 16.83 -21.53 -22.63
N SER A 388 16.15 -20.78 -21.88
CA SER A 388 15.52 -21.19 -20.93
C SER A 388 15.43 -21.31 -19.53
N THR A 389 14.73 -21.72 -18.97
CA THR A 389 14.28 -22.17 -17.62
C THR A 389 14.62 -21.18 -16.52
N ILE A 390 13.64 -20.34 -16.28
CA ILE A 390 13.44 -19.63 -15.03
C ILE A 390 13.25 -20.70 -13.96
N LYS A 391 14.22 -20.81 -13.05
CA LYS A 391 14.02 -21.40 -11.74
C LYS A 391 13.76 -20.26 -10.79
N ASP A 392 12.50 -20.16 -10.36
CA ASP A 392 12.11 -19.40 -9.20
C ASP A 392 12.67 -20.11 -7.96
N ASP A 393 13.80 -19.63 -7.47
CA ASP A 393 14.31 -19.86 -6.13
C ASP A 393 14.80 -18.51 -5.63
N TYR A 394 13.83 -17.66 -5.25
CA TYR A 394 14.12 -16.50 -4.41
C TYR A 394 14.07 -16.93 -2.95
N ASP A 395 15.19 -17.49 -2.48
CA ASP A 395 15.48 -17.58 -1.07
C ASP A 395 15.85 -16.16 -0.61
N TYR A 396 14.87 -15.41 -0.11
CA TYR A 396 15.09 -14.14 0.56
C TYR A 396 15.60 -14.41 1.97
N GLU A 397 16.91 -14.59 2.14
CA GLU A 397 17.52 -14.31 3.42
C GLU A 397 17.38 -12.81 3.70
N VAL A 398 16.32 -12.46 4.44
CA VAL A 398 16.13 -11.10 4.93
C VAL A 398 17.13 -10.90 6.06
N ASP A 399 18.08 -10.00 5.88
CA ASP A 399 18.95 -9.52 6.96
C ASP A 399 18.09 -8.71 7.97
N TYR A 400 17.43 -9.43 8.87
CA TYR A 400 16.57 -8.84 9.90
C TYR A 400 17.32 -7.88 10.83
N LEU A 401 18.65 -8.02 10.96
CA LEU A 401 19.45 -7.20 11.87
C LEU A 401 19.69 -5.79 11.32
N SER A 402 19.90 -5.65 10.01
CA SER A 402 20.05 -4.32 9.40
C SER A 402 18.73 -3.55 9.39
N THR A 403 17.64 -4.23 9.08
CA THR A 403 16.28 -3.63 9.01
C THR A 403 15.78 -3.18 10.39
N VAL A 404 16.05 -3.98 11.44
CA VAL A 404 15.64 -3.61 12.82
C VAL A 404 16.52 -2.49 13.38
N SER A 405 17.81 -2.44 13.06
CA SER A 405 18.71 -1.35 13.48
C SER A 405 18.28 0.00 12.90
N ASP A 406 17.88 0.03 11.63
CA ASP A 406 17.42 1.25 10.95
C ASP A 406 16.05 1.72 11.46
N LEU A 407 15.16 0.77 11.80
CA LEU A 407 13.85 1.07 12.39
C LEU A 407 13.97 1.61 13.83
N ILE A 408 14.83 1.04 14.66
CA ILE A 408 15.04 1.51 16.05
C ILE A 408 15.70 2.89 16.04
N SER A 409 16.61 3.17 15.12
CA SER A 409 17.23 4.51 14.98
C SER A 409 16.20 5.59 14.63
N ASN A 410 15.20 5.24 13.82
CA ASN A 410 14.12 6.17 13.43
C ASN A 410 13.03 6.35 14.50
N LEU A 411 12.96 5.46 15.50
CA LEU A 411 12.01 5.59 16.63
C LEU A 411 12.59 6.39 17.81
N MET A 412 13.90 6.67 17.82
CA MET A 412 14.58 7.43 18.89
C MET A 412 14.89 8.88 18.51
N GLU A 413 14.55 9.35 17.30
CA GLU A 413 14.54 10.76 16.89
C GLU A 413 13.11 11.35 16.96
#